data_a333355ecc3ee4e1365e20b04dd728a7
#
_entry.id   a333355ecc3ee4e1365e20b04dd728a7
#
_cell.length_a   1.000
_cell.length_b   1.000
_cell.length_c   1.000
_cell.angle_alpha   90.00
_cell.angle_beta   90.00
_cell.angle_gamma   90.00
#
_symmetry.space_group_name_H-M   'P 1'
#
loop_
_entity.id
_entity.type
_entity.pdbx_description
1 polymer ?
#
loop_
_entity_poly.entity_id
_entity_poly.type
_entity_poly.pdbx_seq_one_letter_code
_entity_poly.pdbx_strand_id
1 'polypeptide(L)'
;MKITWEKLLTLSLAAVMALSLAACGGNDSSDQSANQTQEEAAPPADTAENAVAPESSGDGAAAADGNVLVVYYSASGNTETAANYIAQATGGDIFEITPAEPYTSDDLNWTDENSRVSREHEDESLRDVELTTTEVENWDSYDTVFIGYPIWWGIAAWPVDGFVEANDFSGKTVIPFCTSSSSGLGQS
;
A
#
# COMPACT_ATOMS: atom_id res chain seq x y z
N MET A 1 -41.07 -32.70 -8.93
CA MET A 1 -40.84 -32.78 -10.37
C MET A 1 -39.37 -32.55 -10.58
N LYS A 2 -38.62 -33.67 -10.77
CA LYS A 2 -37.15 -33.66 -10.91
C LYS A 2 -36.83 -33.45 -12.38
N ILE A 3 -36.14 -32.38 -12.75
CA ILE A 3 -35.59 -32.20 -14.08
C ILE A 3 -34.09 -32.43 -13.97
N THR A 4 -33.70 -33.56 -14.45
CA THR A 4 -32.30 -33.94 -14.70
C THR A 4 -31.88 -33.36 -16.03
N TRP A 5 -30.84 -32.49 -16.01
CA TRP A 5 -30.26 -32.00 -17.24
C TRP A 5 -28.88 -32.63 -17.42
N GLU A 6 -28.95 -33.83 -18.03
CA GLU A 6 -27.79 -34.44 -18.66
C GLU A 6 -27.82 -34.16 -20.17
N LYS A 7 -26.65 -33.91 -20.71
CA LYS A 7 -26.24 -34.02 -22.13
C LYS A 7 -26.62 -32.89 -23.06
N LEU A 8 -25.62 -32.09 -23.37
CA LEU A 8 -25.27 -31.79 -24.78
C LEU A 8 -23.77 -31.50 -24.88
N LEU A 9 -23.09 -32.59 -25.21
CA LEU A 9 -21.74 -32.62 -25.75
C LEU A 9 -21.86 -32.30 -27.24
N THR A 10 -21.27 -31.24 -27.77
CA THR A 10 -20.96 -31.15 -29.20
C THR A 10 -19.57 -30.57 -29.41
N LEU A 11 -18.77 -31.40 -29.85
CA LEU A 11 -17.50 -31.43 -30.52
C LEU A 11 -17.51 -30.54 -31.78
N SER A 12 -16.50 -29.66 -31.95
CA SER A 12 -16.03 -29.10 -33.24
C SER A 12 -14.62 -28.59 -33.02
N LEU A 13 -13.72 -29.26 -33.37
CA LEU A 13 -12.66 -29.66 -34.24
C LEU A 13 -12.28 -28.60 -35.29
N ALA A 14 -11.03 -28.14 -35.15
CA ALA A 14 -10.03 -27.81 -36.18
C ALA A 14 -10.24 -26.63 -37.13
N ALA A 15 -9.26 -25.72 -37.11
CA ALA A 15 -8.47 -25.40 -38.32
C ALA A 15 -7.20 -24.62 -37.91
N VAL A 16 -6.13 -25.24 -38.06
CA VAL A 16 -4.77 -24.95 -38.47
C VAL A 16 -4.75 -23.93 -39.62
N MET A 17 -3.94 -22.89 -39.54
CA MET A 17 -3.10 -22.44 -40.69
C MET A 17 -1.92 -21.63 -40.19
N ALA A 18 -0.81 -22.13 -40.61
CA ALA A 18 0.55 -21.67 -40.49
C ALA A 18 0.94 -20.65 -41.56
N LEU A 19 2.13 -20.10 -41.36
CA LEU A 19 3.04 -19.42 -42.30
C LEU A 19 2.78 -17.94 -42.63
N SER A 20 3.76 -17.10 -42.28
CA SER A 20 4.77 -16.70 -43.24
C SER A 20 5.94 -15.97 -42.59
N LEU A 21 7.12 -16.50 -42.87
CA LEU A 21 8.44 -15.86 -42.78
C LEU A 21 8.61 -14.83 -43.91
N ALA A 22 9.24 -13.70 -43.60
CA ALA A 22 10.12 -12.92 -44.50
C ALA A 22 11.00 -12.09 -43.58
N ALA A 23 12.23 -12.28 -43.31
CA ALA A 23 13.46 -12.43 -44.07
C ALA A 23 13.78 -11.25 -45.01
N CYS A 24 14.96 -10.71 -44.79
CA CYS A 24 15.85 -9.83 -45.54
C CYS A 24 16.05 -8.48 -44.89
N GLY A 25 17.21 -8.03 -44.58
CA GLY A 25 18.59 -8.17 -45.00
C GLY A 25 19.30 -6.96 -44.49
N GLY A 26 20.42 -6.94 -43.82
CA GLY A 26 21.71 -7.15 -44.35
C GLY A 26 22.36 -5.89 -44.85
N ASN A 27 23.36 -5.39 -44.13
CA ASN A 27 24.65 -4.93 -44.64
C ASN A 27 25.46 -4.37 -43.47
N ASP A 28 26.48 -5.00 -42.98
CA ASP A 28 27.89 -5.00 -43.34
C ASP A 28 28.53 -3.62 -43.46
N SER A 29 29.49 -3.39 -42.62
CA SER A 29 30.90 -3.10 -42.82
C SER A 29 31.44 -2.31 -41.62
N SER A 30 32.32 -2.98 -40.83
CA SER A 30 33.79 -2.78 -40.83
C SER A 30 34.22 -1.34 -40.59
N ASP A 31 35.09 -0.98 -39.68
CA ASP A 31 36.37 -1.48 -39.31
C ASP A 31 36.96 -0.64 -38.18
N GLN A 32 37.70 -1.32 -37.32
CA GLN A 32 38.98 -0.99 -36.74
C GLN A 32 39.23 0.34 -36.03
N SER A 33 39.55 0.21 -34.82
CA SER A 33 40.92 0.14 -34.24
C SER A 33 41.42 1.36 -33.49
N ALA A 34 41.98 1.01 -32.38
CA ALA A 34 43.14 1.55 -31.70
C ALA A 34 42.98 2.78 -30.78
N ASN A 35 42.96 2.49 -29.46
CA ASN A 35 44.15 2.68 -28.62
C ASN A 35 44.64 4.13 -28.46
N GLN A 36 44.54 4.69 -27.31
CA GLN A 36 45.68 5.10 -26.49
C GLN A 36 45.25 5.73 -25.17
N THR A 37 45.74 5.12 -24.16
CA THR A 37 46.24 5.50 -22.86
C THR A 37 46.82 6.91 -22.77
N GLN A 38 46.51 7.65 -21.69
CA GLN A 38 47.36 8.43 -20.82
C GLN A 38 46.49 9.31 -19.93
N GLU A 39 46.45 9.04 -18.65
CA GLU A 39 47.37 9.43 -17.56
C GLU A 39 47.24 10.88 -17.09
N GLU A 40 46.81 10.96 -15.83
CA GLU A 40 47.28 11.80 -14.75
C GLU A 40 47.23 13.33 -14.87
N ALA A 41 46.40 13.93 -14.02
CA ALA A 41 46.81 14.96 -13.04
C ALA A 41 45.59 15.51 -12.24
N ALA A 42 45.61 15.31 -10.95
CA ALA A 42 44.97 16.21 -9.98
C ALA A 42 46.07 17.09 -9.38
N PRO A 43 45.78 18.11 -8.53
CA PRO A 43 44.68 19.03 -8.38
C PRO A 43 45.15 20.49 -8.53
N PRO A 44 44.41 21.54 -8.19
CA PRO A 44 44.30 21.99 -6.82
C PRO A 44 42.89 22.46 -6.38
N ALA A 45 42.74 22.45 -5.07
CA ALA A 45 41.67 23.05 -4.28
C ALA A 45 41.58 24.55 -4.47
N ASP A 46 40.43 25.08 -4.45
CA ASP A 46 39.89 26.13 -3.58
C ASP A 46 38.68 26.79 -4.23
N THR A 47 37.57 26.75 -3.62
CA THR A 47 36.77 27.91 -3.19
C THR A 47 35.41 27.36 -2.74
N ALA A 48 35.21 27.45 -1.46
CA ALA A 48 33.90 27.32 -0.83
C ALA A 48 32.97 28.41 -1.39
N GLU A 49 31.92 27.98 -2.08
CA GLU A 49 30.75 28.83 -2.30
C GLU A 49 29.52 28.10 -1.81
N ASN A 50 29.11 28.61 -0.72
CA ASN A 50 27.89 28.49 0.05
C ASN A 50 26.67 28.12 -0.80
N ALA A 51 26.39 26.82 -0.94
CA ALA A 51 25.09 26.36 -1.35
C ALA A 51 24.15 26.52 -0.16
N VAL A 52 23.44 27.66 -0.15
CA VAL A 52 22.26 27.85 0.69
C VAL A 52 21.29 26.71 0.36
N ALA A 53 21.17 25.79 1.28
CA ALA A 53 20.05 24.86 1.30
C ALA A 53 18.75 25.69 1.29
N PRO A 54 17.74 25.34 0.48
CA PRO A 54 16.44 25.95 0.63
C PRO A 54 15.97 25.62 2.05
N GLU A 55 15.89 26.64 2.89
CA GLU A 55 15.12 26.56 4.12
C GLU A 55 13.70 26.22 3.69
N SER A 56 13.36 24.92 3.81
CA SER A 56 11.99 24.50 3.87
C SER A 56 11.39 25.23 5.06
N SER A 57 10.71 26.32 4.79
CA SER A 57 9.75 26.90 5.70
C SER A 57 8.67 25.83 5.87
N GLY A 58 8.93 24.85 6.70
CA GLY A 58 7.92 24.01 7.27
C GLY A 58 7.00 24.94 8.04
N ASP A 59 5.90 25.30 7.38
CA ASP A 59 4.73 25.77 8.09
C ASP A 59 4.41 24.66 9.10
N GLY A 60 4.73 24.89 10.36
CA GLY A 60 4.68 23.90 11.40
C GLY A 60 3.25 23.35 11.42
N ALA A 61 3.11 22.06 11.20
CA ALA A 61 1.90 21.37 11.57
C ALA A 61 1.62 21.82 13.02
N ALA A 62 0.51 22.53 13.21
CA ALA A 62 0.08 22.94 14.53
C ALA A 62 0.08 21.69 15.39
N ALA A 63 0.90 21.70 16.45
CA ALA A 63 0.83 20.64 17.44
C ALA A 63 -0.64 20.53 17.83
N ALA A 64 -1.23 19.35 17.72
CA ALA A 64 -2.60 19.17 18.14
C ALA A 64 -2.65 19.53 19.63
N ASP A 65 -3.44 20.56 19.96
CA ASP A 65 -3.70 20.88 21.36
C ASP A 65 -4.53 19.73 21.92
N GLY A 66 -3.95 18.92 22.79
CA GLY A 66 -4.61 17.77 23.39
C GLY A 66 -3.83 16.46 23.23
N ASN A 67 -4.32 15.42 23.84
CA ASN A 67 -3.73 14.11 23.73
C ASN A 67 -4.07 13.48 22.36
N VAL A 68 -3.04 13.05 21.66
CA VAL A 68 -3.13 12.47 20.31
C VAL A 68 -2.95 10.97 20.37
N LEU A 69 -3.82 10.22 19.69
CA LEU A 69 -3.66 8.81 19.42
C LEU A 69 -3.54 8.56 17.92
N VAL A 70 -2.62 7.73 17.51
CA VAL A 70 -2.45 7.27 16.14
C VAL A 70 -2.79 5.79 16.08
N VAL A 71 -3.99 5.50 15.61
CA VAL A 71 -4.49 4.14 15.37
C VAL A 71 -4.17 3.76 13.93
N TYR A 72 -3.71 2.53 13.70
CA TYR A 72 -3.49 2.09 12.34
C TYR A 72 -3.63 0.57 12.17
N TYR A 73 -4.02 0.16 10.97
CA TYR A 73 -3.83 -1.20 10.46
C TYR A 73 -2.77 -1.17 9.35
N SER A 74 -1.85 -2.11 9.37
CA SER A 74 -0.80 -2.22 8.34
C SER A 74 -0.57 -3.66 7.92
N ALA A 75 -0.87 -3.97 6.65
CA ALA A 75 -0.67 -5.31 6.10
C ALA A 75 0.78 -5.58 5.65
N SER A 76 1.52 -4.52 5.27
CA SER A 76 2.86 -4.62 4.66
C SER A 76 3.89 -3.63 5.21
N GLY A 77 3.61 -3.00 6.37
CA GLY A 77 4.51 -2.06 7.03
C GLY A 77 4.44 -0.60 6.50
N ASN A 78 3.77 -0.35 5.38
CA ASN A 78 3.73 1.00 4.81
C ASN A 78 2.88 1.95 5.66
N THR A 79 1.70 1.52 6.10
CA THR A 79 0.82 2.33 6.97
C THR A 79 1.45 2.52 8.34
N GLU A 80 2.09 1.49 8.89
CA GLU A 80 2.88 1.56 10.11
C GLU A 80 3.96 2.64 10.03
N THR A 81 4.70 2.69 8.92
CA THR A 81 5.72 3.72 8.69
C THR A 81 5.12 5.12 8.73
N ALA A 82 3.98 5.33 8.06
CA ALA A 82 3.27 6.61 8.07
C ALA A 82 2.74 6.96 9.48
N ALA A 83 2.19 6.00 10.19
CA ALA A 83 1.70 6.16 11.57
C ALA A 83 2.83 6.61 12.52
N ASN A 84 4.01 5.98 12.41
CA ASN A 84 5.17 6.34 13.21
C ASN A 84 5.64 7.78 12.93
N TYR A 85 5.60 8.25 11.68
CA TYR A 85 5.91 9.65 11.36
C TYR A 85 4.90 10.63 11.97
N ILE A 86 3.60 10.31 11.92
CA ILE A 86 2.55 11.13 12.52
C ILE A 86 2.74 11.18 14.04
N ALA A 87 2.91 10.03 14.70
CA ALA A 87 3.13 9.96 16.13
C ALA A 87 4.38 10.75 16.57
N GLN A 88 5.49 10.64 15.81
CA GLN A 88 6.69 11.43 16.09
C GLN A 88 6.46 12.94 15.94
N ALA A 89 5.70 13.36 14.92
CA ALA A 89 5.43 14.76 14.65
C ALA A 89 4.46 15.39 15.67
N THR A 90 3.52 14.60 16.19
CA THR A 90 2.47 15.06 17.12
C THR A 90 2.81 14.81 18.59
N GLY A 91 3.77 13.91 18.87
CA GLY A 91 4.01 13.40 20.21
C GLY A 91 2.91 12.44 20.69
N GLY A 92 2.12 11.89 19.76
CA GLY A 92 0.99 11.02 20.05
C GLY A 92 1.38 9.58 20.39
N ASP A 93 0.48 8.89 21.10
CA ASP A 93 0.58 7.46 21.35
C ASP A 93 0.20 6.65 20.11
N ILE A 94 0.65 5.40 20.05
CA ILE A 94 0.38 4.50 18.93
C ILE A 94 -0.48 3.32 19.39
N PHE A 95 -1.46 2.95 18.55
CA PHE A 95 -2.25 1.73 18.69
C PHE A 95 -2.33 1.00 17.35
N GLU A 96 -1.82 -0.23 17.29
CA GLU A 96 -1.92 -1.08 16.11
C GLU A 96 -3.17 -1.94 16.15
N ILE A 97 -3.99 -1.87 15.12
CA ILE A 97 -5.10 -2.80 14.90
C ILE A 97 -4.51 -4.12 14.40
N THR A 98 -4.63 -5.15 15.23
CA THR A 98 -4.05 -6.46 14.94
C THR A 98 -5.15 -7.50 14.79
N PRO A 99 -5.36 -8.07 13.57
CA PRO A 99 -6.24 -9.21 13.38
C PRO A 99 -5.82 -10.40 14.25
N ALA A 100 -6.80 -11.10 14.85
CA ALA A 100 -6.55 -12.31 15.63
C ALA A 100 -5.86 -13.40 14.77
N GLU A 101 -6.17 -13.43 13.48
CA GLU A 101 -5.47 -14.21 12.46
C GLU A 101 -4.80 -13.24 11.47
N PRO A 102 -3.49 -12.97 11.62
CA PRO A 102 -2.79 -12.04 10.73
C PRO A 102 -2.79 -12.50 9.29
N TYR A 103 -2.82 -11.55 8.35
CA TYR A 103 -2.72 -11.84 6.93
C TYR A 103 -1.29 -12.22 6.56
N THR A 104 -1.13 -13.36 5.92
CA THR A 104 0.13 -13.78 5.30
C THR A 104 0.32 -13.14 3.92
N SER A 105 1.50 -13.27 3.33
CA SER A 105 1.73 -12.82 1.94
C SER A 105 0.82 -13.53 0.94
N ASP A 106 0.47 -14.79 1.18
CA ASP A 106 -0.43 -15.55 0.32
C ASP A 106 -1.87 -15.07 0.49
N ASP A 107 -2.29 -14.72 1.71
CA ASP A 107 -3.59 -14.14 1.99
C ASP A 107 -3.79 -12.77 1.30
N LEU A 108 -2.71 -12.01 1.15
CA LEU A 108 -2.71 -10.70 0.53
C LEU A 108 -2.53 -10.72 -1.00
N ASN A 109 -2.44 -11.90 -1.60
CA ASN A 109 -2.28 -12.03 -3.05
C ASN A 109 -3.60 -11.75 -3.79
N TRP A 110 -3.89 -10.49 -4.02
CA TRP A 110 -5.10 -10.01 -4.69
C TRP A 110 -5.24 -10.48 -6.16
N THR A 111 -4.19 -11.09 -6.74
CA THR A 111 -4.25 -11.68 -8.09
C THR A 111 -4.70 -13.15 -8.08
N ASP A 112 -4.77 -13.77 -6.90
CA ASP A 112 -5.31 -15.11 -6.70
C ASP A 112 -6.77 -14.99 -6.18
N GLU A 113 -7.72 -15.45 -6.96
CA GLU A 113 -9.15 -15.43 -6.59
C GLU A 113 -9.45 -16.27 -5.32
N ASN A 114 -8.56 -17.21 -4.97
CA ASN A 114 -8.70 -18.06 -3.80
C ASN A 114 -7.99 -17.51 -2.55
N SER A 115 -7.25 -16.41 -2.67
CA SER A 115 -6.62 -15.78 -1.51
C SER A 115 -7.67 -15.29 -0.52
N ARG A 116 -7.28 -15.13 0.74
CA ARG A 116 -8.18 -14.64 1.78
C ARG A 116 -8.75 -13.27 1.42
N VAL A 117 -7.89 -12.33 1.04
CA VAL A 117 -8.29 -10.95 0.73
C VAL A 117 -9.20 -10.88 -0.50
N SER A 118 -9.02 -11.75 -1.52
CA SER A 118 -9.90 -11.80 -2.69
C SER A 118 -11.28 -12.36 -2.34
N ARG A 119 -11.34 -13.41 -1.52
CA ARG A 119 -12.62 -13.95 -1.05
C ARG A 119 -13.39 -12.97 -0.17
N GLU A 120 -12.71 -12.25 0.72
CA GLU A 120 -13.30 -11.22 1.56
C GLU A 120 -13.77 -10.01 0.72
N HIS A 121 -13.10 -9.73 -0.40
CA HIS A 121 -13.57 -8.71 -1.36
C HIS A 121 -14.86 -9.14 -2.06
N GLU A 122 -14.95 -10.39 -2.52
CA GLU A 122 -16.12 -10.92 -3.23
C GLU A 122 -17.35 -11.12 -2.30
N ASP A 123 -17.11 -11.49 -1.04
CA ASP A 123 -18.16 -11.73 -0.05
C ASP A 123 -17.97 -10.85 1.17
N GLU A 124 -18.77 -9.78 1.26
CA GLU A 124 -18.72 -8.80 2.35
C GLU A 124 -18.96 -9.42 3.73
N SER A 125 -19.68 -10.55 3.80
CA SER A 125 -19.92 -11.23 5.07
C SER A 125 -18.65 -11.83 5.68
N LEU A 126 -17.57 -11.94 4.91
CA LEU A 126 -16.26 -12.41 5.38
C LEU A 126 -15.35 -11.26 5.87
N ARG A 127 -15.79 -10.01 5.76
CA ARG A 127 -14.99 -8.83 6.16
C ARG A 127 -15.06 -8.53 7.66
N ASP A 128 -15.89 -9.22 8.40
CA ASP A 128 -15.91 -9.14 9.87
C ASP A 128 -14.68 -9.86 10.44
N VAL A 129 -13.57 -9.12 10.47
CA VAL A 129 -12.27 -9.64 10.89
C VAL A 129 -12.13 -9.51 12.40
N GLU A 130 -12.03 -10.66 13.09
CA GLU A 130 -11.77 -10.68 14.52
C GLU A 130 -10.43 -9.99 14.83
N LEU A 131 -10.43 -9.08 15.82
CA LEU A 131 -9.25 -8.36 16.29
C LEU A 131 -8.77 -8.92 17.63
N THR A 132 -7.48 -8.86 17.87
CA THR A 132 -6.88 -9.29 19.17
C THR A 132 -7.41 -8.45 20.32
N THR A 133 -7.62 -7.17 20.09
CA THR A 133 -8.27 -6.22 21.00
C THR A 133 -8.74 -4.99 20.22
N THR A 134 -9.79 -4.39 20.69
CA THR A 134 -10.27 -3.06 20.25
C THR A 134 -10.16 -2.04 21.37
N GLU A 135 -9.74 -2.46 22.58
CA GLU A 135 -9.65 -1.61 23.77
C GLU A 135 -8.33 -0.83 23.76
N VAL A 136 -8.44 0.48 23.89
CA VAL A 136 -7.31 1.40 24.07
C VAL A 136 -7.30 1.90 25.50
N GLU A 137 -6.16 1.76 26.17
CA GLU A 137 -6.01 2.32 27.53
C GLU A 137 -6.21 3.83 27.48
N ASN A 138 -6.96 4.36 28.47
CA ASN A 138 -7.25 5.79 28.59
C ASN A 138 -7.92 6.43 27.35
N TRP A 139 -8.73 5.67 26.61
CA TRP A 139 -9.43 6.12 25.41
C TRP A 139 -10.08 7.51 25.55
N ASP A 140 -10.72 7.76 26.69
CA ASP A 140 -11.42 9.02 26.96
C ASP A 140 -10.49 10.23 27.08
N SER A 141 -9.20 10.01 27.30
CA SER A 141 -8.23 11.10 27.43
C SER A 141 -7.73 11.66 26.09
N TYR A 142 -7.98 10.96 24.99
CA TYR A 142 -7.56 11.43 23.68
C TYR A 142 -8.59 12.37 23.05
N ASP A 143 -8.12 13.53 22.59
CA ASP A 143 -8.94 14.54 21.92
C ASP A 143 -8.87 14.39 20.39
N THR A 144 -7.72 13.93 19.90
CA THR A 144 -7.47 13.73 18.46
C THR A 144 -7.04 12.30 18.20
N VAL A 145 -7.72 11.64 17.25
CA VAL A 145 -7.43 10.28 16.83
C VAL A 145 -7.15 10.27 15.33
N PHE A 146 -5.91 9.93 14.98
CA PHE A 146 -5.57 9.58 13.60
C PHE A 146 -5.93 8.13 13.36
N ILE A 147 -6.54 7.82 12.19
CA ILE A 147 -6.87 6.44 11.81
C ILE A 147 -6.22 6.14 10.46
N GLY A 148 -5.28 5.20 10.46
CA GLY A 148 -4.49 4.81 9.31
C GLY A 148 -4.83 3.43 8.75
N TYR A 149 -4.89 3.32 7.41
CA TYR A 149 -5.20 2.06 6.73
C TYR A 149 -4.63 2.02 5.30
N PRO A 150 -4.35 0.83 4.77
CA PRO A 150 -4.14 0.68 3.34
C PRO A 150 -5.47 0.73 2.58
N ILE A 151 -5.44 1.22 1.34
CA ILE A 151 -6.60 1.16 0.44
C ILE A 151 -6.66 -0.23 -0.19
N TRP A 152 -7.77 -0.95 0.03
CA TRP A 152 -8.10 -2.21 -0.61
C TRP A 152 -9.32 -2.03 -1.51
N TRP A 153 -9.18 -2.28 -2.82
CA TRP A 153 -10.25 -2.10 -3.82
C TRP A 153 -11.00 -0.75 -3.73
N GLY A 154 -10.28 0.32 -3.37
CA GLY A 154 -10.84 1.69 -3.31
C GLY A 154 -11.64 2.00 -2.06
N ILE A 155 -11.52 1.19 -1.01
CA ILE A 155 -12.07 1.44 0.34
C ILE A 155 -10.99 1.23 1.40
N ALA A 156 -11.26 1.62 2.64
CA ALA A 156 -10.41 1.27 3.76
C ALA A 156 -10.30 -0.25 3.90
N ALA A 157 -9.12 -0.74 4.27
CA ALA A 157 -8.94 -2.15 4.59
C ALA A 157 -9.85 -2.54 5.76
N TRP A 158 -10.70 -3.52 5.56
CA TRP A 158 -11.78 -3.89 6.49
C TRP A 158 -11.38 -4.32 7.91
N PRO A 159 -10.14 -4.71 8.23
CA PRO A 159 -9.77 -4.86 9.64
C PRO A 159 -9.96 -3.60 10.50
N VAL A 160 -10.05 -2.41 9.87
CA VAL A 160 -10.30 -1.14 10.57
C VAL A 160 -11.74 -1.03 11.06
N ASP A 161 -12.69 -1.66 10.36
CA ASP A 161 -14.12 -1.52 10.62
C ASP A 161 -14.47 -1.98 12.05
N GLY A 162 -13.99 -3.14 12.48
CA GLY A 162 -14.22 -3.67 13.82
C GLY A 162 -13.70 -2.75 14.94
N PHE A 163 -12.59 -2.04 14.72
CA PHE A 163 -12.08 -1.07 15.67
C PHE A 163 -12.98 0.17 15.73
N VAL A 164 -13.40 0.68 14.58
CA VAL A 164 -14.26 1.87 14.50
C VAL A 164 -15.64 1.61 15.11
N GLU A 165 -16.20 0.43 14.86
CA GLU A 165 -17.50 0.03 15.42
C GLU A 165 -17.47 -0.18 16.95
N ALA A 166 -16.34 -0.62 17.49
CA ALA A 166 -16.19 -0.93 18.90
C ALA A 166 -15.94 0.30 19.79
N ASN A 167 -15.53 1.44 19.21
CA ASN A 167 -15.12 2.62 19.99
C ASN A 167 -16.04 3.83 19.75
N ASP A 168 -16.29 4.59 20.80
CA ASP A 168 -17.07 5.84 20.72
C ASP A 168 -16.16 7.04 20.43
N PHE A 169 -16.29 7.60 19.25
CA PHE A 169 -15.54 8.77 18.79
C PHE A 169 -16.23 10.12 19.11
N SER A 170 -17.32 10.11 19.86
CA SER A 170 -18.06 11.33 20.22
C SER A 170 -17.15 12.33 20.94
N GLY A 171 -17.11 13.55 20.43
CA GLY A 171 -16.28 14.63 21.00
C GLY A 171 -14.81 14.60 20.60
N LYS A 172 -14.37 13.62 19.82
CA LYS A 172 -12.99 13.52 19.33
C LYS A 172 -12.85 14.10 17.90
N THR A 173 -11.70 14.67 17.61
CA THR A 173 -11.31 15.02 16.25
C THR A 173 -10.72 13.77 15.58
N VAL A 174 -11.37 13.27 14.53
CA VAL A 174 -10.90 12.09 13.80
C VAL A 174 -10.26 12.52 12.48
N ILE A 175 -9.03 12.08 12.26
CA ILE A 175 -8.24 12.42 11.06
C ILE A 175 -7.81 11.12 10.37
N PRO A 176 -8.48 10.73 9.27
CA PRO A 176 -8.06 9.55 8.53
C PRO A 176 -6.80 9.83 7.71
N PHE A 177 -5.93 8.81 7.57
CA PHE A 177 -4.84 8.78 6.62
C PHE A 177 -4.72 7.41 5.99
N CYS A 178 -4.21 7.34 4.78
CA CYS A 178 -4.13 6.06 4.09
C CYS A 178 -2.85 5.90 3.30
N THR A 179 -2.55 4.65 2.97
CA THR A 179 -1.50 4.28 2.04
C THR A 179 -2.09 3.52 0.86
N SER A 180 -1.53 3.72 -0.32
CA SER A 180 -1.94 3.03 -1.54
C SER A 180 -0.74 2.80 -2.43
N SER A 181 -0.72 1.71 -3.19
CA SER A 181 0.35 1.45 -4.16
C SER A 181 0.17 2.25 -5.45
N SER A 182 -1.05 2.43 -5.90
CA SER A 182 -1.33 3.11 -7.19
C SER A 182 -2.76 3.65 -7.33
N SER A 183 -3.69 3.26 -6.48
CA SER A 183 -5.06 3.75 -6.50
C SER A 183 -5.19 5.09 -5.77
N GLY A 184 -6.20 5.89 -6.13
CA GLY A 184 -6.63 7.02 -5.32
C GLY A 184 -7.39 6.56 -4.06
N LEU A 185 -7.93 7.55 -3.33
CA LEU A 185 -8.70 7.32 -2.10
C LEU A 185 -9.94 6.44 -2.31
N GLY A 186 -10.48 6.41 -3.52
CA GLY A 186 -11.73 5.69 -3.78
C GLY A 186 -12.90 6.26 -2.99
N GLN A 187 -13.51 5.43 -2.19
CA GLN A 187 -14.65 5.77 -1.32
C GLN A 187 -14.29 5.64 0.18
N SER A 188 -12.99 5.63 0.48
CA SER A 188 -12.53 5.52 1.87
C SER A 188 -12.59 6.82 2.64
#